data_2813186daece2b0d3d68966112c6d808
#
_entry.id   2813186daece2b0d3d68966112c6d808
#
_cell.length_a   1.000
_cell.length_b   1.000
_cell.length_c   1.000
_cell.angle_alpha   90.00
_cell.angle_beta   90.00
_cell.angle_gamma   90.00
#
_symmetry.space_group_name_H-M   'P 1'
#
loop_
_entity.id
_entity.type
_entity.pdbx_description
1 polymer ?
#
loop_
_entity_poly.entity_id
_entity_poly.type
_entity_poly.pdbx_seq_one_letter_code
_entity_poly.pdbx_strand_id
1 'polypeptide(L)'
;MAQKLKFGNGTWATKEGSTLAYNDENNNYKPLPFTTTRNSIATRVNKEGLIEVVGNDVPRIDYTDSSEGVLLLEPQRTNLIPHSEYFGSWGAYSAGTGSNPIITSNYATSPDGNLNAARIQFNRGSGTTYADTSYIDYGLSAGTIAATLSVYLKTNDGSTKDVTLRLGASIFDYSVSVTPEWKRFILSGNTSVDRMQILLYGNQNSQTADLSCFGAQVEQGSYATSYIPTYGSTVTRQADTASGAGNSEVFNSEQGTLFVDLISSGGTTDGYISISDLTTNNRLAIRIGYNNSNQVSLFMVSNGGSSEFEEFYNVGSLGFRNFNKFALKYKVNDVSLFFNGFEVITISSAAMASGFKSLNFANATGGTQPFYGKTKEIGYYDTALTDEELEYLTSYRSLNELVTVLNLNEL
;
A
#
# COMPACT_ATOMS: atom_id res chain seq x y z
N MET A 1 -6.80 23.80 -16.91
CA MET A 1 -5.92 24.79 -16.24
C MET A 1 -4.68 24.11 -15.73
N ALA A 2 -3.54 24.82 -15.66
CA ALA A 2 -2.29 24.25 -15.13
C ALA A 2 -2.33 24.18 -13.60
N GLN A 3 -1.83 23.08 -13.03
CA GLN A 3 -1.69 22.92 -11.59
C GLN A 3 -0.56 23.81 -11.06
N LYS A 4 -0.78 24.48 -9.93
CA LYS A 4 0.27 25.25 -9.24
C LYS A 4 1.29 24.34 -8.55
N LEU A 5 0.84 23.19 -8.04
CA LEU A 5 1.67 22.07 -7.62
C LEU A 5 1.16 20.80 -8.30
N LYS A 6 2.10 19.96 -8.74
CA LYS A 6 1.80 18.64 -9.30
C LYS A 6 2.87 17.65 -8.85
N PHE A 7 2.43 16.48 -8.43
CA PHE A 7 3.29 15.34 -8.11
C PHE A 7 2.66 14.09 -8.72
N GLY A 8 3.45 13.31 -9.42
CA GLY A 8 3.00 12.05 -9.98
C GLY A 8 2.52 12.09 -11.41
N ASN A 9 1.75 11.09 -11.80
CA ASN A 9 1.25 10.85 -13.16
C ASN A 9 2.38 10.92 -14.22
N GLY A 10 3.44 10.13 -13.99
CA GLY A 10 4.62 10.08 -14.87
C GLY A 10 5.67 11.18 -14.63
N THR A 11 5.43 12.13 -13.73
CA THR A 11 6.36 13.23 -13.44
C THR A 11 7.02 13.10 -12.05
N TRP A 12 7.12 11.88 -11.52
CA TRP A 12 7.83 11.67 -10.26
C TRP A 12 9.32 11.99 -10.38
N ALA A 13 9.82 12.84 -9.47
CA ALA A 13 11.23 13.07 -9.27
C ALA A 13 11.56 13.06 -7.78
N THR A 14 12.51 12.23 -7.39
CA THR A 14 12.86 12.02 -5.99
C THR A 14 14.37 12.19 -5.77
N LYS A 15 14.71 12.61 -4.56
CA LYS A 15 16.07 12.54 -4.00
C LYS A 15 15.95 12.18 -2.52
N GLU A 16 17.06 11.91 -1.86
CA GLU A 16 17.04 11.69 -0.41
C GLU A 16 16.33 12.84 0.31
N GLY A 17 15.39 12.49 1.18
CA GLY A 17 14.56 13.41 1.95
C GLY A 17 13.51 14.21 1.16
N SER A 18 13.33 13.98 -0.14
CA SER A 18 12.43 14.84 -0.93
C SER A 18 11.74 14.17 -2.10
N THR A 19 10.48 14.56 -2.33
CA THR A 19 9.74 14.34 -3.58
C THR A 19 9.46 15.70 -4.22
N LEU A 20 9.93 15.93 -5.44
CA LEU A 20 9.92 17.25 -6.08
C LEU A 20 8.59 17.54 -6.77
N ALA A 21 8.10 18.78 -6.64
CA ALA A 21 6.95 19.27 -7.38
C ALA A 21 7.29 19.54 -8.85
N TYR A 22 6.43 19.08 -9.77
CA TYR A 22 6.51 19.41 -11.18
C TYR A 22 5.79 20.73 -11.48
N ASN A 23 6.30 21.47 -12.43
CA ASN A 23 5.74 22.73 -12.93
C ASN A 23 5.22 22.56 -14.36
N ASP A 24 3.90 22.41 -14.53
CA ASP A 24 3.28 22.23 -15.83
C ASP A 24 3.48 23.44 -16.77
N GLU A 25 3.56 24.66 -16.21
CA GLU A 25 3.69 25.89 -17.03
C GLU A 25 5.05 25.97 -17.73
N ASN A 26 6.12 25.50 -17.07
CA ASN A 26 7.49 25.64 -17.55
C ASN A 26 8.15 24.29 -17.86
N ASN A 27 7.40 23.19 -17.77
CA ASN A 27 7.89 21.82 -18.02
C ASN A 27 9.19 21.49 -17.25
N ASN A 28 9.24 21.87 -15.97
CA ASN A 28 10.40 21.64 -15.09
C ASN A 28 9.94 21.38 -13.63
N TYR A 29 10.91 21.15 -12.73
CA TYR A 29 10.63 20.92 -11.31
C TYR A 29 10.79 22.19 -10.49
N LYS A 30 9.83 22.41 -9.55
CA LYS A 30 9.85 23.53 -8.58
C LYS A 30 10.59 23.12 -7.30
N PRO A 31 11.26 24.03 -6.60
CA PRO A 31 11.85 23.80 -5.28
C PRO A 31 10.78 23.88 -4.16
N LEU A 32 9.69 23.13 -4.29
CA LEU A 32 8.55 23.08 -3.36
C LEU A 32 8.21 21.64 -2.99
N PRO A 33 9.20 20.83 -2.54
CA PRO A 33 9.04 19.39 -2.39
C PRO A 33 8.21 19.00 -1.19
N PHE A 34 7.68 17.76 -1.21
CA PHE A 34 7.43 17.06 0.05
C PHE A 34 8.77 16.70 0.71
N THR A 35 8.88 16.97 1.98
CA THR A 35 9.90 16.37 2.84
C THR A 35 9.44 14.98 3.20
N THR A 36 10.29 13.98 2.93
CA THR A 36 10.02 12.57 3.24
C THR A 36 10.93 12.12 4.36
N THR A 37 10.38 11.42 5.35
CA THR A 37 11.16 10.77 6.40
C THR A 37 10.77 9.31 6.55
N ARG A 38 11.78 8.46 6.76
CA ARG A 38 11.70 7.06 7.16
C ARG A 38 13.09 6.64 7.67
N ASN A 39 13.26 6.61 8.97
CA ASN A 39 14.54 6.28 9.59
C ASN A 39 14.84 4.77 9.56
N SER A 40 14.75 4.18 8.37
CA SER A 40 15.11 2.79 8.05
C SER A 40 15.24 2.59 6.55
N ILE A 41 15.92 1.54 6.12
CA ILE A 41 15.79 1.02 4.75
C ILE A 41 14.36 0.51 4.52
N ALA A 42 13.97 0.41 3.25
CA ALA A 42 12.71 -0.18 2.81
C ALA A 42 12.87 -0.77 1.40
N THR A 43 11.84 -1.45 0.92
CA THR A 43 11.80 -1.92 -0.47
C THR A 43 10.69 -1.22 -1.26
N ARG A 44 10.85 -1.22 -2.57
CA ARG A 44 9.84 -0.90 -3.57
C ARG A 44 10.01 -1.83 -4.77
N VAL A 45 9.02 -1.88 -5.64
CA VAL A 45 9.20 -2.46 -6.98
C VAL A 45 9.64 -1.35 -7.92
N ASN A 46 10.77 -1.52 -8.57
CA ASN A 46 11.32 -0.55 -9.51
C ASN A 46 10.62 -0.62 -10.89
N LYS A 47 11.04 0.22 -11.83
CA LYS A 47 10.43 0.31 -13.17
C LYS A 47 10.63 -0.95 -14.01
N GLU A 48 11.65 -1.74 -13.71
CA GLU A 48 11.97 -3.04 -14.32
C GLU A 48 11.15 -4.19 -13.73
N GLY A 49 10.30 -3.92 -12.72
CA GLY A 49 9.49 -4.91 -12.01
C GLY A 49 10.25 -5.68 -10.92
N LEU A 50 11.45 -5.25 -10.56
CA LEU A 50 12.27 -5.90 -9.53
C LEU A 50 12.11 -5.23 -8.17
N ILE A 51 12.14 -6.03 -7.12
CA ILE A 51 12.22 -5.53 -5.74
C ILE A 51 13.60 -4.94 -5.53
N GLU A 52 13.66 -3.67 -5.15
CA GLU A 52 14.91 -3.01 -4.79
C GLU A 52 14.86 -2.41 -3.39
N VAL A 53 15.99 -2.39 -2.70
CA VAL A 53 16.16 -1.74 -1.40
C VAL A 53 16.51 -0.28 -1.61
N VAL A 54 15.82 0.61 -0.89
CA VAL A 54 16.09 2.05 -0.85
C VAL A 54 16.53 2.49 0.55
N GLY A 55 17.40 3.48 0.61
CA GLY A 55 17.99 4.00 1.85
C GLY A 55 16.96 4.72 2.74
N ASN A 56 17.46 5.17 3.92
CA ASN A 56 16.71 6.01 4.84
C ASN A 56 16.25 7.28 4.12
N ASP A 57 15.05 7.74 4.44
CA ASP A 57 14.44 8.97 3.93
C ASP A 57 14.26 9.05 2.41
N VAL A 58 14.64 8.01 1.65
CA VAL A 58 14.42 7.97 0.20
C VAL A 58 12.95 7.69 -0.08
N PRO A 59 12.24 8.59 -0.79
CA PRO A 59 10.85 8.38 -1.20
C PRO A 59 10.71 7.13 -2.06
N ARG A 60 9.62 6.40 -1.89
CA ARG A 60 9.37 5.18 -2.65
C ARG A 60 8.37 5.43 -3.77
N ILE A 61 8.86 5.49 -5.01
CA ILE A 61 8.01 5.41 -6.20
C ILE A 61 7.94 3.95 -6.62
N ASP A 62 6.80 3.34 -6.38
CA ASP A 62 6.54 1.91 -6.59
C ASP A 62 5.82 1.69 -7.92
N TYR A 63 6.22 0.69 -8.68
CA TYR A 63 5.71 0.41 -10.03
C TYR A 63 4.85 -0.85 -10.09
N THR A 64 4.44 -1.43 -8.95
CA THR A 64 3.61 -2.64 -8.92
C THR A 64 2.27 -2.44 -9.63
N ASP A 65 1.61 -1.30 -9.40
CA ASP A 65 0.23 -1.06 -9.86
C ASP A 65 0.14 -0.04 -10.99
N SER A 66 1.24 0.54 -11.43
CA SER A 66 1.26 1.57 -12.48
C SER A 66 2.62 1.69 -13.14
N SER A 67 2.65 1.68 -14.48
CA SER A 67 3.86 1.96 -15.27
C SER A 67 4.40 3.39 -15.09
N GLU A 68 3.55 4.31 -14.63
CA GLU A 68 3.90 5.70 -14.31
C GLU A 68 4.48 5.84 -12.90
N GLY A 69 4.39 4.78 -12.10
CA GLY A 69 4.79 4.77 -10.70
C GLY A 69 3.78 5.47 -9.78
N VAL A 70 3.84 5.12 -8.52
CA VAL A 70 3.00 5.68 -7.45
C VAL A 70 3.84 5.97 -6.21
N LEU A 71 3.55 7.06 -5.51
CA LEU A 71 4.16 7.31 -4.20
C LEU A 71 3.59 6.31 -3.19
N LEU A 72 4.45 5.48 -2.62
CA LEU A 72 4.10 4.49 -1.61
C LEU A 72 4.43 5.02 -0.21
N LEU A 73 3.41 5.17 0.62
CA LEU A 73 3.52 5.52 2.04
C LEU A 73 2.95 4.39 2.89
N GLU A 74 3.73 3.84 3.80
CA GLU A 74 3.34 2.69 4.62
C GLU A 74 3.61 2.94 6.11
N PRO A 75 2.78 2.36 7.01
CA PRO A 75 3.01 2.41 8.45
C PRO A 75 4.25 1.61 8.82
N GLN A 76 4.72 1.82 10.04
CA GLN A 76 5.74 0.97 10.64
C GLN A 76 5.27 -0.50 10.65
N ARG A 77 6.16 -1.42 10.23
CA ARG A 77 5.95 -2.86 10.28
C ARG A 77 7.25 -3.59 10.61
N THR A 78 7.10 -4.74 11.25
CA THR A 78 8.21 -5.65 11.58
C THR A 78 7.97 -6.96 10.86
N ASN A 79 8.95 -7.44 10.08
CA ASN A 79 8.95 -8.82 9.64
C ASN A 79 9.39 -9.72 10.81
N LEU A 80 8.46 -10.57 11.27
CA LEU A 80 8.66 -11.48 12.40
C LEU A 80 9.44 -12.75 12.01
N ILE A 81 9.69 -12.99 10.71
CA ILE A 81 10.54 -14.09 10.22
C ILE A 81 11.99 -13.60 10.18
N PRO A 82 12.90 -14.10 11.03
CA PRO A 82 14.30 -13.67 11.03
C PRO A 82 15.10 -14.10 9.78
N HIS A 83 14.63 -15.14 9.08
CA HIS A 83 15.28 -15.72 7.90
C HIS A 83 14.32 -15.73 6.72
N SER A 84 14.02 -14.55 6.17
CA SER A 84 13.01 -14.36 5.12
C SER A 84 13.42 -14.92 3.75
N GLU A 85 14.72 -15.10 3.52
CA GLU A 85 15.29 -15.62 2.27
C GLU A 85 16.03 -16.95 2.47
N TYR A 86 16.53 -17.22 3.68
CA TYR A 86 17.28 -18.45 3.99
C TYR A 86 16.36 -19.54 4.55
N PHE A 87 15.66 -20.26 3.66
CA PHE A 87 14.78 -21.37 4.02
C PHE A 87 15.54 -22.62 4.55
N GLY A 88 16.86 -22.67 4.40
CA GLY A 88 17.69 -23.71 5.00
C GLY A 88 17.67 -23.72 6.55
N SER A 89 17.23 -22.63 7.18
CA SER A 89 17.03 -22.56 8.63
C SER A 89 15.63 -23.01 9.10
N TRP A 90 14.73 -23.30 8.16
CA TRP A 90 13.38 -23.75 8.47
C TRP A 90 13.34 -25.26 8.74
N GLY A 91 12.46 -25.70 9.61
CA GLY A 91 12.23 -27.13 9.82
C GLY A 91 11.57 -27.75 8.58
N ALA A 92 12.01 -28.95 8.22
CA ALA A 92 11.44 -29.76 7.14
C ALA A 92 10.85 -31.03 7.71
N TYR A 93 9.55 -31.25 7.55
CA TYR A 93 8.80 -32.31 8.22
C TYR A 93 7.83 -33.00 7.27
N SER A 94 7.44 -34.23 7.68
CA SER A 94 6.41 -35.02 7.01
C SER A 94 5.64 -35.85 7.99
N ALA A 95 4.48 -36.36 7.57
CA ALA A 95 3.71 -37.37 8.30
C ALA A 95 3.02 -38.32 7.32
N GLY A 96 2.49 -39.44 7.84
CA GLY A 96 1.82 -40.46 7.04
C GLY A 96 2.75 -41.06 5.99
N THR A 97 2.31 -41.04 4.74
CA THR A 97 3.08 -41.54 3.59
C THR A 97 4.05 -40.52 3.00
N GLY A 98 4.09 -39.30 3.53
CA GLY A 98 4.92 -38.21 3.03
C GLY A 98 6.40 -38.37 3.33
N SER A 99 7.23 -37.57 2.68
CA SER A 99 8.66 -37.41 2.96
C SER A 99 9.00 -35.96 3.26
N ASN A 100 10.06 -35.76 4.07
CA ASN A 100 10.51 -34.39 4.37
C ASN A 100 10.90 -33.66 3.08
N PRO A 101 10.52 -32.38 2.95
CA PRO A 101 10.93 -31.56 1.82
C PRO A 101 12.47 -31.49 1.70
N ILE A 102 12.95 -31.43 0.45
CA ILE A 102 14.37 -31.17 0.16
C ILE A 102 14.49 -29.67 -0.12
N ILE A 103 15.35 -28.97 0.63
CA ILE A 103 15.60 -27.54 0.51
C ILE A 103 16.96 -27.32 -0.12
N THR A 104 17.03 -26.53 -1.21
CA THR A 104 18.26 -26.13 -1.88
C THR A 104 18.31 -24.60 -1.92
N SER A 105 19.25 -23.99 -1.21
CA SER A 105 19.43 -22.53 -1.20
C SER A 105 20.03 -22.01 -2.51
N ASN A 106 19.74 -20.75 -2.85
CA ASN A 106 20.32 -20.03 -4.01
C ASN A 106 20.13 -20.80 -5.33
N TYR A 107 18.93 -21.32 -5.56
CA TYR A 107 18.61 -22.17 -6.71
C TYR A 107 18.14 -21.38 -7.92
N ALA A 108 17.33 -20.34 -7.71
CA ALA A 108 16.70 -19.57 -8.80
C ALA A 108 16.84 -18.06 -8.58
N THR A 109 16.75 -17.31 -9.69
CA THR A 109 16.65 -15.85 -9.63
C THR A 109 15.30 -15.47 -9.00
N SER A 110 15.35 -14.68 -7.95
CA SER A 110 14.19 -14.21 -7.20
C SER A 110 13.58 -12.93 -7.80
N PRO A 111 12.45 -12.42 -7.26
CA PRO A 111 11.86 -11.16 -7.66
C PRO A 111 12.74 -9.91 -7.44
N ASP A 112 13.87 -10.00 -6.72
CA ASP A 112 14.85 -8.92 -6.57
C ASP A 112 15.97 -8.95 -7.62
N GLY A 113 15.92 -9.92 -8.56
CA GLY A 113 16.90 -10.09 -9.63
C GLY A 113 18.17 -10.86 -9.23
N ASN A 114 18.30 -11.29 -7.95
CA ASN A 114 19.45 -12.03 -7.46
C ASN A 114 19.23 -13.54 -7.45
N LEU A 115 20.32 -14.33 -7.48
CA LEU A 115 20.27 -15.78 -7.35
C LEU A 115 20.20 -16.19 -5.87
N ASN A 116 19.07 -15.94 -5.21
CA ASN A 116 18.87 -16.16 -3.76
C ASN A 116 17.55 -16.84 -3.42
N ALA A 117 16.69 -17.17 -4.39
CA ALA A 117 15.51 -17.99 -4.13
C ALA A 117 15.87 -19.43 -3.80
N ALA A 118 15.22 -20.00 -2.78
CA ALA A 118 15.37 -21.40 -2.42
C ALA A 118 14.47 -22.29 -3.27
N ARG A 119 14.94 -23.48 -3.65
CA ARG A 119 14.10 -24.56 -4.16
C ARG A 119 13.63 -25.42 -3.00
N ILE A 120 12.34 -25.77 -3.00
CA ILE A 120 11.75 -26.66 -2.02
C ILE A 120 10.93 -27.71 -2.75
N GLN A 121 11.34 -28.98 -2.58
CA GLN A 121 10.71 -30.13 -3.23
C GLN A 121 9.88 -30.89 -2.20
N PHE A 122 8.57 -30.81 -2.32
CA PHE A 122 7.60 -31.46 -1.46
C PHE A 122 7.13 -32.78 -2.05
N ASN A 123 6.88 -33.77 -1.21
CA ASN A 123 6.21 -35.03 -1.58
C ASN A 123 5.39 -35.54 -0.37
N ARG A 124 4.05 -35.44 -0.47
CA ARG A 124 3.13 -35.92 0.57
C ARG A 124 2.87 -37.43 0.51
N GLY A 125 3.49 -38.15 -0.44
CA GLY A 125 3.27 -39.58 -0.66
C GLY A 125 1.95 -39.89 -1.36
N SER A 126 1.60 -41.18 -1.43
CA SER A 126 0.39 -41.66 -2.10
C SER A 126 -0.87 -41.66 -1.24
N GLY A 127 -0.77 -41.33 0.05
CA GLY A 127 -1.92 -41.23 0.94
C GLY A 127 -2.89 -40.10 0.52
N THR A 128 -4.14 -40.21 0.96
CA THR A 128 -5.23 -39.29 0.59
C THR A 128 -5.87 -38.60 1.78
N THR A 129 -5.27 -38.71 2.94
CA THR A 129 -5.79 -38.15 4.19
C THR A 129 -5.03 -36.89 4.62
N TYR A 130 -5.60 -36.12 5.51
CA TYR A 130 -4.91 -34.98 6.14
C TYR A 130 -3.64 -35.38 6.92
N ALA A 131 -3.50 -36.66 7.30
CA ALA A 131 -2.32 -37.14 7.95
C ALA A 131 -1.10 -37.31 7.03
N ASP A 132 -1.32 -37.38 5.71
CA ASP A 132 -0.27 -37.53 4.70
C ASP A 132 0.24 -36.14 4.29
N THR A 133 1.36 -35.71 4.87
CA THR A 133 1.85 -34.32 4.72
C THR A 133 3.33 -34.25 4.35
N SER A 134 3.69 -33.15 3.71
CA SER A 134 5.07 -32.72 3.49
C SER A 134 5.11 -31.22 3.64
N TYR A 135 5.91 -30.65 4.55
CA TYR A 135 5.88 -29.22 4.86
C TYR A 135 7.20 -28.66 5.38
N ILE A 136 7.38 -27.37 5.17
CA ILE A 136 8.39 -26.57 5.88
C ILE A 136 7.69 -25.69 6.93
N ASP A 137 8.38 -25.45 8.04
CA ASP A 137 7.86 -24.75 9.22
C ASP A 137 8.87 -23.78 9.80
N TYR A 138 8.40 -22.57 10.13
CA TYR A 138 9.12 -21.62 10.95
C TYR A 138 8.31 -21.29 12.20
N GLY A 139 8.84 -21.62 13.38
CA GLY A 139 8.22 -21.33 14.66
C GLY A 139 8.28 -19.83 15.00
N LEU A 140 7.20 -19.28 15.50
CA LEU A 140 7.03 -17.90 15.92
C LEU A 140 6.50 -17.85 17.36
N SER A 141 6.55 -16.68 17.99
CA SER A 141 6.04 -16.46 19.36
C SER A 141 5.38 -15.09 19.49
N ALA A 142 4.47 -14.77 18.56
CA ALA A 142 3.82 -13.46 18.54
C ALA A 142 2.48 -13.40 19.29
N GLY A 143 1.98 -14.53 19.79
CA GLY A 143 0.68 -14.59 20.48
C GLY A 143 -0.52 -14.40 19.54
N THR A 144 -1.69 -14.09 20.10
CA THR A 144 -2.91 -13.85 19.31
C THR A 144 -2.96 -12.40 18.86
N ILE A 145 -2.77 -12.18 17.56
CA ILE A 145 -2.76 -10.87 16.92
C ILE A 145 -3.45 -10.93 15.55
N ALA A 146 -3.93 -9.79 15.07
CA ALA A 146 -4.17 -9.63 13.63
C ALA A 146 -2.81 -9.64 12.93
N ALA A 147 -2.59 -10.60 12.04
CA ALA A 147 -1.32 -10.76 11.33
C ALA A 147 -1.54 -11.08 9.86
N THR A 148 -0.53 -10.76 9.08
CA THR A 148 -0.46 -11.06 7.65
C THR A 148 0.82 -11.81 7.35
N LEU A 149 0.66 -12.98 6.71
CA LEU A 149 1.70 -13.75 6.08
C LEU A 149 1.81 -13.37 4.62
N SER A 150 3.02 -13.27 4.10
CA SER A 150 3.25 -13.22 2.66
C SER A 150 4.53 -13.95 2.25
N VAL A 151 4.54 -14.49 1.03
CA VAL A 151 5.69 -15.20 0.45
C VAL A 151 5.59 -15.19 -1.08
N TYR A 152 6.72 -15.08 -1.75
CA TYR A 152 6.79 -15.23 -3.20
C TYR A 152 7.05 -16.69 -3.56
N LEU A 153 6.21 -17.24 -4.44
CA LEU A 153 6.31 -18.62 -4.91
C LEU A 153 6.19 -18.70 -6.44
N LYS A 154 6.87 -19.67 -7.03
CA LYS A 154 6.63 -20.17 -8.38
C LYS A 154 6.94 -21.65 -8.46
N THR A 155 6.38 -22.36 -9.46
CA THR A 155 6.77 -23.75 -9.76
C THR A 155 8.00 -23.79 -10.67
N ASN A 156 8.76 -24.90 -10.55
CA ASN A 156 9.95 -25.13 -11.37
C ASN A 156 9.72 -26.10 -12.53
N ASP A 157 8.62 -26.85 -12.51
CA ASP A 157 8.31 -27.91 -13.48
C ASP A 157 7.34 -27.47 -14.62
N GLY A 158 7.01 -26.20 -14.67
CA GLY A 158 6.11 -25.64 -15.69
C GLY A 158 4.63 -25.94 -15.49
N SER A 159 4.24 -26.64 -14.42
CA SER A 159 2.85 -26.95 -14.09
C SER A 159 2.33 -26.13 -12.92
N THR A 160 1.01 -25.97 -12.82
CA THR A 160 0.38 -25.40 -11.62
C THR A 160 0.32 -26.41 -10.49
N LYS A 161 0.62 -25.98 -9.26
CA LYS A 161 0.55 -26.81 -8.05
C LYS A 161 -0.30 -26.15 -6.98
N ASP A 162 -1.21 -26.93 -6.39
CA ASP A 162 -1.96 -26.49 -5.22
C ASP A 162 -1.12 -26.77 -3.96
N VAL A 163 -0.88 -25.74 -3.18
CA VAL A 163 -0.19 -25.81 -1.88
C VAL A 163 -0.98 -25.05 -0.84
N THR A 164 -0.73 -25.33 0.43
CA THR A 164 -1.37 -24.61 1.54
C THR A 164 -0.36 -23.68 2.21
N LEU A 165 -0.78 -22.46 2.46
CA LEU A 165 -0.12 -21.54 3.38
C LEU A 165 -0.84 -21.60 4.72
N ARG A 166 -0.09 -21.71 5.81
CA ARG A 166 -0.62 -21.70 7.17
C ARG A 166 0.03 -20.63 8.01
N LEU A 167 -0.81 -19.92 8.77
CA LEU A 167 -0.40 -18.96 9.78
C LEU A 167 -0.99 -19.38 11.13
N GLY A 168 -0.13 -19.74 12.07
CA GLY A 168 -0.52 -20.23 13.41
C GLY A 168 -0.91 -21.71 13.46
N ALA A 169 -1.10 -22.25 14.69
CA ALA A 169 -1.44 -23.65 14.94
C ALA A 169 -2.93 -23.96 14.76
N SER A 170 -3.80 -22.97 14.94
CA SER A 170 -5.25 -23.16 14.87
C SER A 170 -5.73 -22.91 13.46
N ILE A 171 -5.57 -23.90 12.59
CA ILE A 171 -6.21 -24.07 11.26
C ILE A 171 -6.60 -22.75 10.57
N PHE A 172 -5.63 -21.89 10.34
CA PHE A 172 -5.77 -20.80 9.38
C PHE A 172 -5.02 -21.20 8.12
N ASP A 173 -5.62 -22.17 7.38
CA ASP A 173 -5.08 -22.77 6.18
C ASP A 173 -5.69 -22.09 4.95
N TYR A 174 -4.84 -21.69 4.02
CA TYR A 174 -5.25 -21.11 2.76
C TYR A 174 -4.61 -21.86 1.59
N SER A 175 -5.43 -22.52 0.78
CA SER A 175 -4.95 -23.21 -0.42
C SER A 175 -4.70 -22.18 -1.53
N VAL A 176 -3.55 -22.26 -2.15
CA VAL A 176 -3.12 -21.40 -3.26
C VAL A 176 -2.67 -22.23 -4.45
N SER A 177 -3.01 -21.81 -5.66
CA SER A 177 -2.53 -22.38 -6.91
C SER A 177 -1.27 -21.64 -7.36
N VAL A 178 -0.11 -22.27 -7.22
CA VAL A 178 1.19 -21.71 -7.60
C VAL A 178 1.46 -22.06 -9.07
N THR A 179 1.76 -21.04 -9.86
CA THR A 179 2.06 -21.12 -11.30
C THR A 179 3.56 -21.03 -11.58
N PRO A 180 4.05 -21.22 -12.84
CA PRO A 180 5.45 -21.03 -13.20
C PRO A 180 5.96 -19.59 -13.08
N GLU A 181 5.06 -18.60 -12.94
CA GLU A 181 5.41 -17.20 -12.79
C GLU A 181 5.52 -16.82 -11.32
N TRP A 182 6.44 -15.93 -10.97
CA TRP A 182 6.55 -15.39 -9.62
C TRP A 182 5.26 -14.67 -9.22
N LYS A 183 4.68 -15.08 -8.09
CA LYS A 183 3.55 -14.40 -7.48
C LYS A 183 3.75 -14.28 -5.98
N ARG A 184 3.39 -13.12 -5.41
CA ARG A 184 3.32 -12.94 -3.96
C ARG A 184 1.96 -13.43 -3.47
N PHE A 185 1.96 -14.44 -2.62
CA PHE A 185 0.76 -14.94 -1.95
C PHE A 185 0.64 -14.30 -0.58
N ILE A 186 -0.58 -13.92 -0.20
CA ILE A 186 -0.88 -13.18 1.02
C ILE A 186 -2.00 -13.88 1.76
N LEU A 187 -1.86 -14.01 3.07
CA LEU A 187 -2.88 -14.55 3.97
C LEU A 187 -2.94 -13.68 5.22
N SER A 188 -4.11 -13.08 5.49
CA SER A 188 -4.35 -12.23 6.66
C SER A 188 -5.42 -12.81 7.56
N GLY A 189 -5.23 -12.73 8.87
CA GLY A 189 -6.21 -13.20 9.84
C GLY A 189 -5.88 -12.82 11.28
N ASN A 190 -6.83 -13.03 12.17
CA ASN A 190 -6.63 -12.89 13.61
C ASN A 190 -6.48 -14.29 14.21
N THR A 191 -5.26 -14.66 14.59
CA THR A 191 -4.93 -16.01 15.05
C THR A 191 -3.79 -15.97 16.07
N SER A 192 -3.59 -17.11 16.77
CA SER A 192 -2.37 -17.33 17.54
C SER A 192 -1.20 -17.57 16.57
N VAL A 193 -0.33 -16.59 16.45
CA VAL A 193 0.80 -16.60 15.50
C VAL A 193 2.00 -17.29 16.15
N ASP A 194 2.00 -18.62 16.12
CA ASP A 194 3.07 -19.48 16.65
C ASP A 194 3.94 -20.10 15.54
N ARG A 195 3.53 -20.03 14.27
CA ARG A 195 4.27 -20.55 13.12
C ARG A 195 3.82 -19.99 11.79
N MET A 196 4.69 -20.13 10.78
CA MET A 196 4.40 -20.05 9.37
C MET A 196 4.78 -21.36 8.68
N GLN A 197 3.87 -21.91 7.85
CA GLN A 197 4.13 -23.14 7.09
C GLN A 197 3.76 -22.99 5.61
N ILE A 198 4.52 -23.72 4.77
CA ILE A 198 4.16 -24.04 3.39
C ILE A 198 4.06 -25.55 3.31
N LEU A 199 2.91 -26.09 2.87
CA LEU A 199 2.65 -27.51 3.03
C LEU A 199 1.78 -28.12 1.93
N LEU A 200 1.92 -29.44 1.75
CA LEU A 200 1.02 -30.30 1.01
C LEU A 200 0.30 -31.26 1.99
N TYR A 201 -1.00 -31.45 1.74
CA TYR A 201 -1.83 -32.45 2.39
C TYR A 201 -2.25 -33.57 1.45
N GLY A 202 -2.54 -34.77 1.98
CA GLY A 202 -3.04 -35.88 1.22
C GLY A 202 -4.39 -35.71 0.54
N ASN A 203 -5.20 -34.76 0.97
CA ASN A 203 -6.48 -34.41 0.33
C ASN A 203 -6.41 -33.31 -0.75
N GLN A 204 -5.22 -32.79 -1.05
CA GLN A 204 -5.01 -31.83 -2.13
C GLN A 204 -4.74 -32.54 -3.48
N ASN A 205 -4.97 -31.81 -4.58
CA ASN A 205 -4.75 -32.33 -5.94
C ASN A 205 -3.26 -32.65 -6.20
N SER A 206 -2.35 -31.84 -5.67
CA SER A 206 -0.92 -32.01 -5.89
C SER A 206 -0.32 -33.04 -4.93
N GLN A 207 0.25 -34.12 -5.44
CA GLN A 207 1.02 -35.09 -4.63
C GLN A 207 2.43 -34.61 -4.38
N THR A 208 3.02 -33.94 -5.34
CA THR A 208 4.35 -33.35 -5.29
C THR A 208 4.31 -31.89 -5.73
N ALA A 209 5.19 -31.08 -5.18
CA ALA A 209 5.42 -29.73 -5.67
C ALA A 209 6.91 -29.42 -5.63
N ASP A 210 7.42 -28.85 -6.72
CA ASP A 210 8.79 -28.35 -6.85
C ASP A 210 8.70 -26.85 -7.02
N LEU A 211 8.98 -26.11 -5.94
CA LEU A 211 8.76 -24.67 -5.84
C LEU A 211 10.07 -23.92 -5.68
N SER A 212 10.14 -22.73 -6.29
CA SER A 212 11.06 -21.67 -5.87
C SER A 212 10.33 -20.77 -4.87
N CYS A 213 10.98 -20.43 -3.76
CA CYS A 213 10.46 -19.65 -2.66
C CYS A 213 11.38 -18.47 -2.35
N PHE A 214 10.79 -17.30 -2.06
CA PHE A 214 11.52 -16.08 -1.70
C PHE A 214 10.70 -15.16 -0.80
N GLY A 215 11.35 -14.43 0.08
CA GLY A 215 10.78 -13.29 0.77
C GLY A 215 9.62 -13.62 1.72
N ALA A 216 9.80 -14.64 2.58
CA ALA A 216 8.83 -14.95 3.61
C ALA A 216 8.70 -13.80 4.61
N GLN A 217 7.47 -13.38 4.90
CA GLN A 217 7.18 -12.29 5.83
C GLN A 217 5.95 -12.62 6.65
N VAL A 218 6.03 -12.40 7.94
CA VAL A 218 4.87 -12.33 8.85
C VAL A 218 4.95 -11.00 9.57
N GLU A 219 3.89 -10.22 9.49
CA GLU A 219 3.79 -8.89 10.09
C GLU A 219 2.47 -8.71 10.85
N GLN A 220 2.48 -7.91 11.90
CA GLN A 220 1.25 -7.52 12.58
C GLN A 220 0.47 -6.55 11.70
N GLY A 221 -0.80 -6.83 11.47
CA GLY A 221 -1.71 -6.03 10.66
C GLY A 221 -2.62 -6.89 9.79
N SER A 222 -3.64 -6.27 9.20
CA SER A 222 -4.69 -6.93 8.41
C SER A 222 -4.40 -6.96 6.90
N TYR A 223 -3.25 -6.44 6.46
CA TYR A 223 -2.81 -6.43 5.06
C TYR A 223 -1.28 -6.48 4.97
N ALA A 224 -0.77 -7.00 3.85
CA ALA A 224 0.65 -7.05 3.58
C ALA A 224 1.20 -5.68 3.17
N THR A 225 2.35 -5.32 3.75
CA THR A 225 3.14 -4.17 3.30
C THR A 225 4.26 -4.61 2.35
N SER A 226 5.06 -3.68 1.83
CA SER A 226 6.23 -4.02 1.01
C SER A 226 7.15 -4.99 1.74
N TYR A 227 7.87 -5.80 0.98
CA TYR A 227 8.76 -6.81 1.54
C TYR A 227 9.82 -6.17 2.45
N ILE A 228 10.05 -6.77 3.63
CA ILE A 228 11.06 -6.35 4.60
C ILE A 228 12.08 -7.49 4.73
N PRO A 229 13.24 -7.39 4.07
CA PRO A 229 14.26 -8.43 4.11
C PRO A 229 14.84 -8.60 5.51
N THR A 230 15.15 -9.85 5.88
CA THR A 230 15.73 -10.22 7.18
C THR A 230 16.84 -11.23 7.01
N TYR A 231 17.93 -11.08 7.79
CA TYR A 231 19.16 -11.87 7.66
C TYR A 231 19.65 -12.36 9.06
N GLY A 232 18.81 -13.13 9.76
CA GLY A 232 19.14 -13.72 11.06
C GLY A 232 18.45 -13.06 12.27
N SER A 233 17.76 -11.95 12.09
CA SER A 233 16.96 -11.27 13.12
C SER A 233 15.73 -10.64 12.49
N THR A 234 14.70 -10.37 13.31
CA THR A 234 13.55 -9.57 12.89
C THR A 234 13.99 -8.15 12.54
N VAL A 235 13.35 -7.55 11.52
CA VAL A 235 13.66 -6.19 11.06
C VAL A 235 12.39 -5.35 11.09
N THR A 236 12.49 -4.14 11.63
CA THR A 236 11.42 -3.14 11.62
C THR A 236 11.70 -2.07 10.56
N ARG A 237 10.80 -1.95 9.57
CA ARG A 237 10.73 -0.79 8.69
C ARG A 237 9.90 0.29 9.39
N GLN A 238 10.49 1.47 9.57
CA GLN A 238 9.80 2.63 10.13
C GLN A 238 8.71 3.14 9.18
N ALA A 239 7.77 3.91 9.73
CA ALA A 239 6.72 4.53 8.94
C ALA A 239 7.28 5.56 7.95
N ASP A 240 6.64 5.66 6.77
CA ASP A 240 6.89 6.76 5.84
C ASP A 240 6.11 8.00 6.26
N THR A 241 6.67 9.17 6.05
CA THR A 241 5.96 10.45 6.08
C THR A 241 6.26 11.25 4.83
N ALA A 242 5.32 12.08 4.40
CA ALA A 242 5.53 13.05 3.34
C ALA A 242 4.73 14.32 3.68
N SER A 243 5.42 15.46 3.87
CA SER A 243 4.78 16.69 4.30
C SER A 243 5.54 17.94 3.87
N GLY A 244 4.88 19.10 3.95
CA GLY A 244 5.54 20.40 3.80
C GLY A 244 5.70 20.87 2.35
N ALA A 245 5.00 20.29 1.38
CA ALA A 245 5.10 20.77 -0.01
C ALA A 245 4.38 22.11 -0.20
N GLY A 246 4.95 22.98 -1.04
CA GLY A 246 4.39 24.29 -1.33
C GLY A 246 4.84 25.39 -0.38
N ASN A 247 4.22 26.56 -0.52
CA ASN A 247 4.43 27.74 0.32
C ASN A 247 3.22 28.69 0.20
N SER A 248 3.25 29.85 0.88
CA SER A 248 2.18 30.85 0.87
C SER A 248 1.95 31.56 -0.48
N GLU A 249 2.89 31.46 -1.42
CA GLU A 249 2.74 32.04 -2.77
C GLU A 249 1.95 31.10 -3.70
N VAL A 250 1.93 29.80 -3.37
CA VAL A 250 1.23 28.77 -4.13
C VAL A 250 -0.22 28.62 -3.69
N PHE A 251 -0.45 28.62 -2.36
CA PHE A 251 -1.79 28.37 -1.81
C PHE A 251 -2.61 29.67 -1.69
N ASN A 252 -3.78 29.66 -2.32
CA ASN A 252 -4.79 30.67 -2.11
C ASN A 252 -5.73 30.23 -0.98
N SER A 253 -5.77 30.98 0.12
CA SER A 253 -6.63 30.63 1.26
C SER A 253 -8.12 30.98 1.05
N GLU A 254 -8.44 31.83 0.06
CA GLU A 254 -9.83 32.23 -0.22
C GLU A 254 -10.57 31.22 -1.10
N GLN A 255 -9.83 30.56 -2.00
CA GLN A 255 -10.36 29.53 -2.90
C GLN A 255 -9.27 28.62 -3.44
N GLY A 256 -9.66 27.42 -3.90
CA GLY A 256 -8.74 26.52 -4.56
C GLY A 256 -9.36 25.14 -4.80
N THR A 257 -8.57 24.28 -5.44
CA THR A 257 -8.94 22.88 -5.67
C THR A 257 -7.75 21.98 -5.38
N LEU A 258 -7.94 21.01 -4.49
CA LEU A 258 -7.00 19.91 -4.22
C LEU A 258 -7.48 18.67 -4.93
N PHE A 259 -6.68 18.13 -5.84
CA PHE A 259 -6.94 16.88 -6.54
C PHE A 259 -6.01 15.77 -6.03
N VAL A 260 -6.55 14.55 -5.85
CA VAL A 260 -5.74 13.36 -5.56
C VAL A 260 -6.31 12.13 -6.28
N ASP A 261 -5.41 11.28 -6.78
CA ASP A 261 -5.69 9.95 -7.31
C ASP A 261 -4.91 8.94 -6.46
N LEU A 262 -5.62 8.15 -5.65
CA LEU A 262 -5.01 7.31 -4.62
C LEU A 262 -5.77 6.01 -4.36
N ILE A 263 -5.04 5.07 -3.72
CA ILE A 263 -5.59 3.88 -3.06
C ILE A 263 -5.11 3.86 -1.60
N SER A 264 -6.02 3.67 -0.65
CA SER A 264 -5.66 3.51 0.76
C SER A 264 -5.22 2.08 1.07
N SER A 265 -4.30 1.90 1.99
CA SER A 265 -3.82 0.58 2.43
C SER A 265 -4.87 -0.29 3.14
N GLY A 266 -6.11 0.21 3.32
CA GLY A 266 -7.21 -0.58 3.91
C GLY A 266 -7.10 -0.80 5.42
N GLY A 267 -6.24 -0.06 6.11
CA GLY A 267 -6.18 -0.05 7.58
C GLY A 267 -7.38 0.71 8.19
N THR A 268 -7.67 0.42 9.45
CA THR A 268 -8.71 1.11 10.23
C THR A 268 -8.28 2.48 10.77
N THR A 269 -7.12 2.98 10.35
CA THR A 269 -6.55 4.23 10.84
C THR A 269 -6.90 5.38 9.91
N ASP A 270 -7.47 6.42 10.47
CA ASP A 270 -7.68 7.70 9.81
C ASP A 270 -6.42 8.20 9.12
N GLY A 271 -6.51 8.51 7.84
CA GLY A 271 -5.44 9.12 7.07
C GLY A 271 -5.87 10.47 6.52
N TYR A 272 -5.06 11.51 6.70
CA TYR A 272 -5.34 12.85 6.20
C TYR A 272 -4.46 13.21 5.02
N ILE A 273 -5.05 13.91 4.07
CA ILE A 273 -4.35 14.72 3.07
C ILE A 273 -4.82 16.16 3.28
N SER A 274 -3.92 17.05 3.70
CA SER A 274 -4.30 18.36 4.17
C SER A 274 -3.51 19.50 3.54
N ILE A 275 -4.17 20.65 3.39
CA ILE A 275 -3.54 21.95 3.18
C ILE A 275 -3.65 22.71 4.50
N SER A 276 -2.55 23.28 5.00
CA SER A 276 -2.51 23.93 6.33
C SER A 276 -1.59 25.14 6.39
N ASP A 277 -1.68 25.88 7.49
CA ASP A 277 -0.77 26.95 7.87
C ASP A 277 0.52 26.44 8.57
N LEU A 278 0.85 25.16 8.45
CA LEU A 278 1.85 24.34 9.17
C LEU A 278 1.36 23.81 10.53
N THR A 279 0.18 24.23 10.98
CA THR A 279 -0.41 23.79 12.25
C THR A 279 -1.73 23.07 12.03
N THR A 280 -2.29 22.53 13.10
CA THR A 280 -3.64 21.96 13.11
C THR A 280 -4.74 23.01 13.33
N ASN A 281 -4.40 24.28 13.49
CA ASN A 281 -5.34 25.34 13.83
C ASN A 281 -6.02 25.98 12.63
N ASN A 282 -5.38 25.94 11.45
CA ASN A 282 -5.96 26.36 10.18
C ASN A 282 -5.60 25.31 9.12
N ARG A 283 -6.56 24.47 8.79
CA ARG A 283 -6.37 23.41 7.81
C ARG A 283 -7.67 23.04 7.10
N LEU A 284 -7.52 22.54 5.90
CA LEU A 284 -8.55 21.90 5.11
C LEU A 284 -8.05 20.51 4.69
N ALA A 285 -8.87 19.47 4.81
CA ALA A 285 -8.40 18.12 4.58
C ALA A 285 -9.46 17.22 3.94
N ILE A 286 -8.97 16.28 3.13
CA ILE A 286 -9.64 15.02 2.81
C ILE A 286 -9.17 14.01 3.86
N ARG A 287 -10.10 13.41 4.60
CA ARG A 287 -9.85 12.39 5.61
C ARG A 287 -10.39 11.05 5.14
N ILE A 288 -9.57 10.02 5.15
CA ILE A 288 -9.88 8.69 4.61
C ILE A 288 -9.86 7.67 5.74
N GLY A 289 -10.94 6.86 5.85
CA GLY A 289 -11.01 5.76 6.80
C GLY A 289 -11.51 6.12 8.20
N TYR A 290 -12.13 7.27 8.38
CA TYR A 290 -12.75 7.65 9.66
C TYR A 290 -13.95 6.74 9.99
N ASN A 291 -14.01 6.22 11.22
CA ASN A 291 -14.99 5.26 11.71
C ASN A 291 -15.02 3.91 10.98
N ASN A 292 -14.73 3.84 9.70
CA ASN A 292 -14.61 2.60 8.93
C ASN A 292 -13.80 2.80 7.65
N SER A 293 -13.31 1.70 7.09
CA SER A 293 -12.45 1.70 5.88
C SER A 293 -13.12 2.17 4.59
N ASN A 294 -14.43 2.48 4.62
CA ASN A 294 -15.23 2.85 3.46
C ASN A 294 -15.76 4.30 3.55
N GLN A 295 -15.21 5.12 4.44
CA GLN A 295 -15.69 6.47 4.65
C GLN A 295 -14.61 7.49 4.27
N VAL A 296 -15.01 8.53 3.53
CA VAL A 296 -14.24 9.75 3.33
C VAL A 296 -14.97 10.91 4.01
N SER A 297 -14.23 11.86 4.58
CA SER A 297 -14.81 13.12 5.02
C SER A 297 -14.05 14.33 4.49
N LEU A 298 -14.78 15.42 4.34
CA LEU A 298 -14.24 16.77 4.26
C LEU A 298 -14.20 17.38 5.65
N PHE A 299 -13.10 17.99 5.97
CA PHE A 299 -12.87 18.56 7.28
C PHE A 299 -12.15 19.91 7.16
N MET A 300 -12.65 20.93 7.85
CA MET A 300 -11.99 22.23 7.97
C MET A 300 -11.94 22.70 9.42
N VAL A 301 -10.80 23.25 9.79
CA VAL A 301 -10.58 23.98 11.03
C VAL A 301 -10.04 25.34 10.71
N SER A 302 -10.57 26.37 11.37
CA SER A 302 -10.14 27.76 11.23
C SER A 302 -10.00 28.45 12.59
N ASN A 303 -9.54 29.71 12.57
CA ASN A 303 -9.54 30.61 13.72
C ASN A 303 -8.95 30.03 15.01
N GLY A 304 -7.82 29.32 14.89
CA GLY A 304 -7.10 28.81 16.05
C GLY A 304 -7.65 27.49 16.60
N GLY A 305 -8.36 26.70 15.79
CA GLY A 305 -8.77 25.35 16.15
C GLY A 305 -10.27 25.10 16.22
N SER A 306 -11.10 26.05 15.82
CA SER A 306 -12.54 25.85 15.71
C SER A 306 -12.87 25.02 14.46
N SER A 307 -13.67 23.95 14.60
CA SER A 307 -14.19 23.20 13.46
C SER A 307 -15.23 24.05 12.73
N GLU A 308 -15.01 24.28 11.44
CA GLU A 308 -15.97 24.97 10.56
C GLU A 308 -17.00 23.98 10.03
N PHE A 309 -16.52 22.80 9.61
CA PHE A 309 -17.36 21.67 9.18
C PHE A 309 -16.60 20.34 9.23
N GLU A 310 -17.35 19.26 9.31
CA GLU A 310 -16.92 17.90 9.03
C GLU A 310 -18.11 17.14 8.42
N GLU A 311 -18.04 16.81 7.13
CA GLU A 311 -19.07 16.12 6.38
C GLU A 311 -18.53 14.80 5.82
N PHE A 312 -19.42 13.78 5.74
CA PHE A 312 -19.03 12.41 5.48
C PHE A 312 -19.72 11.83 4.25
N TYR A 313 -18.99 10.98 3.51
CA TYR A 313 -19.54 10.18 2.43
C TYR A 313 -19.05 8.74 2.51
N ASN A 314 -19.95 7.76 2.27
CA ASN A 314 -19.61 6.35 2.17
C ASN A 314 -19.31 5.98 0.71
N VAL A 315 -18.09 5.53 0.45
CA VAL A 315 -17.62 5.14 -0.89
C VAL A 315 -18.10 3.74 -1.33
N GLY A 316 -18.95 3.09 -0.52
CA GLY A 316 -19.55 1.79 -0.82
C GLY A 316 -18.65 0.60 -0.49
N SER A 317 -19.10 -0.61 -0.89
CA SER A 317 -18.44 -1.88 -0.52
C SER A 317 -17.09 -2.11 -1.18
N LEU A 318 -16.80 -1.45 -2.31
CA LEU A 318 -15.49 -1.49 -2.96
C LEU A 318 -14.44 -0.70 -2.15
N GLY A 319 -14.90 0.26 -1.33
CA GLY A 319 -14.04 1.04 -0.45
C GLY A 319 -12.87 1.69 -1.21
N PHE A 320 -11.72 1.76 -0.55
CA PHE A 320 -10.49 2.30 -1.13
C PHE A 320 -9.55 1.23 -1.69
N ARG A 321 -10.06 0.07 -2.10
CA ARG A 321 -9.24 -1.06 -2.62
C ARG A 321 -8.67 -0.82 -4.00
N ASN A 322 -9.23 0.13 -4.74
CA ASN A 322 -8.78 0.55 -6.07
C ASN A 322 -8.38 2.02 -6.03
N PHE A 323 -7.72 2.50 -7.09
CA PHE A 323 -7.45 3.92 -7.23
C PHE A 323 -8.76 4.70 -7.39
N ASN A 324 -8.87 5.74 -6.59
CA ASN A 324 -10.02 6.64 -6.55
C ASN A 324 -9.54 8.08 -6.71
N LYS A 325 -10.30 8.84 -7.49
CA LYS A 325 -10.02 10.25 -7.77
C LYS A 325 -10.92 11.13 -6.91
N PHE A 326 -10.30 12.03 -6.16
CA PHE A 326 -10.98 13.03 -5.36
C PHE A 326 -10.58 14.42 -5.81
N ALA A 327 -11.55 15.34 -5.86
CA ALA A 327 -11.28 16.75 -6.00
C ALA A 327 -12.07 17.52 -4.94
N LEU A 328 -11.34 18.18 -4.06
CA LEU A 328 -11.87 19.06 -3.04
C LEU A 328 -11.81 20.50 -3.55
N LYS A 329 -12.96 21.06 -3.88
CA LYS A 329 -13.15 22.50 -4.18
C LYS A 329 -13.42 23.26 -2.89
N TYR A 330 -12.82 24.42 -2.70
CA TYR A 330 -13.13 25.30 -1.59
C TYR A 330 -13.16 26.78 -2.02
N LYS A 331 -14.17 27.47 -1.54
CA LYS A 331 -14.41 28.89 -1.62
C LYS A 331 -15.44 29.27 -0.56
N VAL A 332 -15.48 30.51 -0.11
CA VAL A 332 -16.52 30.97 0.85
C VAL A 332 -17.91 30.59 0.36
N ASN A 333 -18.66 29.87 1.21
CA ASN A 333 -20.00 29.35 0.93
C ASN A 333 -20.13 28.43 -0.30
N ASP A 334 -19.03 27.86 -0.79
CA ASP A 334 -19.00 26.97 -1.94
C ASP A 334 -17.86 25.95 -1.77
N VAL A 335 -18.11 24.92 -0.95
CA VAL A 335 -17.16 23.83 -0.71
C VAL A 335 -17.79 22.52 -1.14
N SER A 336 -17.06 21.72 -1.93
CA SER A 336 -17.55 20.43 -2.39
C SER A 336 -16.46 19.39 -2.52
N LEU A 337 -16.85 18.11 -2.42
CA LEU A 337 -16.02 16.96 -2.76
C LEU A 337 -16.61 16.23 -3.95
N PHE A 338 -15.79 16.10 -4.98
CA PHE A 338 -16.05 15.21 -6.11
C PHE A 338 -15.29 13.89 -5.93
N PHE A 339 -15.97 12.79 -6.21
CA PHE A 339 -15.45 11.43 -6.11
C PHE A 339 -15.81 10.67 -7.37
N ASN A 340 -14.79 10.22 -8.12
CA ASN A 340 -14.95 9.40 -9.33
C ASN A 340 -15.99 9.94 -10.33
N GLY A 341 -16.03 11.25 -10.56
CA GLY A 341 -16.92 11.91 -11.50
C GLY A 341 -18.24 12.42 -10.92
N PHE A 342 -18.46 12.31 -9.61
CA PHE A 342 -19.70 12.71 -8.97
C PHE A 342 -19.45 13.66 -7.81
N GLU A 343 -20.26 14.72 -7.67
CA GLU A 343 -20.30 15.51 -6.45
C GLU A 343 -20.97 14.70 -5.33
N VAL A 344 -20.25 14.49 -4.22
CA VAL A 344 -20.69 13.62 -3.13
C VAL A 344 -20.86 14.36 -1.79
N ILE A 345 -20.26 15.53 -1.64
CA ILE A 345 -20.43 16.43 -0.50
C ILE A 345 -20.55 17.85 -1.03
N THR A 346 -21.54 18.60 -0.52
CA THR A 346 -21.76 20.04 -0.82
C THR A 346 -21.98 20.80 0.48
N ILE A 347 -21.25 21.90 0.69
CA ILE A 347 -21.37 22.77 1.85
C ILE A 347 -21.56 24.19 1.36
N SER A 348 -22.76 24.72 1.53
CA SER A 348 -23.19 26.06 1.05
C SER A 348 -23.03 27.17 2.08
N SER A 349 -22.53 26.88 3.27
CA SER A 349 -22.28 27.85 4.32
C SER A 349 -20.99 27.49 5.05
N ALA A 350 -19.89 28.12 4.65
CA ALA A 350 -18.59 27.89 5.25
C ALA A 350 -17.72 29.16 5.16
N ALA A 351 -17.08 29.54 6.27
CA ALA A 351 -15.95 30.44 6.26
C ALA A 351 -14.70 29.71 5.80
N MET A 352 -13.68 30.43 5.34
CA MET A 352 -12.42 29.83 4.92
C MET A 352 -11.36 29.97 6.01
N ALA A 353 -10.58 28.94 6.20
CA ALA A 353 -9.34 28.99 6.97
C ALA A 353 -8.32 29.88 6.21
N SER A 354 -7.38 30.46 6.92
CA SER A 354 -6.41 31.40 6.36
C SER A 354 -4.97 30.91 6.53
N GLY A 355 -4.07 31.50 5.75
CA GLY A 355 -2.63 31.31 5.92
C GLY A 355 -2.12 29.96 5.38
N PHE A 356 -2.82 29.33 4.45
CA PHE A 356 -2.36 28.08 3.83
C PHE A 356 -0.99 28.23 3.17
N LYS A 357 -0.09 27.29 3.47
CA LYS A 357 1.28 27.31 2.94
C LYS A 357 1.95 25.93 2.88
N SER A 358 1.20 24.86 3.17
CA SER A 358 1.77 23.50 3.22
C SER A 358 0.74 22.46 2.81
N LEU A 359 1.12 21.57 1.89
CA LEU A 359 0.39 20.35 1.54
C LEU A 359 1.05 19.15 2.24
N ASN A 360 0.23 18.27 2.83
CA ASN A 360 0.71 17.19 3.70
C ASN A 360 -0.09 15.91 3.49
N PHE A 361 0.58 14.75 3.60
CA PHE A 361 -0.04 13.43 3.78
C PHE A 361 -0.23 13.12 5.27
N ALA A 362 -0.74 14.08 6.01
CA ALA A 362 -1.04 14.02 7.44
C ALA A 362 -2.02 15.11 7.81
N ASN A 363 -2.42 15.16 9.07
CA ASN A 363 -3.36 16.15 9.61
C ASN A 363 -2.84 17.61 9.55
N ALA A 364 -1.53 17.82 9.49
CA ALA A 364 -0.80 19.05 9.18
C ALA A 364 0.69 18.71 9.05
N THR A 365 1.55 19.70 8.85
CA THR A 365 3.00 19.51 8.81
C THR A 365 3.51 18.90 10.12
N GLY A 366 4.15 17.71 10.06
CA GLY A 366 4.56 16.95 11.25
C GLY A 366 3.39 16.45 12.09
N GLY A 367 2.17 16.46 11.54
CA GLY A 367 0.93 16.08 12.21
C GLY A 367 0.77 14.58 12.44
N THR A 368 -0.18 14.27 13.31
CA THR A 368 -0.64 12.91 13.57
C THR A 368 -1.52 12.40 12.42
N GLN A 369 -1.89 11.14 12.44
CA GLN A 369 -2.80 10.51 11.49
C GLN A 369 -2.33 10.62 10.03
N PRO A 370 -1.11 10.15 9.72
CA PRO A 370 -0.60 10.16 8.35
C PRO A 370 -1.46 9.28 7.45
N PHE A 371 -1.59 9.69 6.18
CA PHE A 371 -2.15 8.82 5.15
C PHE A 371 -1.15 7.73 4.80
N TYR A 372 -1.64 6.48 4.74
CA TYR A 372 -0.91 5.33 4.23
C TYR A 372 -1.64 4.72 3.05
N GLY A 373 -0.90 4.53 1.97
CA GLY A 373 -1.45 4.02 0.72
C GLY A 373 -0.53 4.32 -0.45
N LYS A 374 -1.09 4.27 -1.64
CA LYS A 374 -0.42 4.57 -2.89
C LYS A 374 -1.09 5.77 -3.55
N THR A 375 -0.31 6.77 -3.94
CA THR A 375 -0.80 7.98 -4.60
C THR A 375 -0.23 8.02 -6.02
N LYS A 376 -1.10 8.03 -7.02
CA LYS A 376 -0.75 8.12 -8.44
C LYS A 376 -0.50 9.56 -8.85
N GLU A 377 -1.33 10.47 -8.36
CA GLU A 377 -1.21 11.92 -8.58
C GLU A 377 -1.75 12.68 -7.38
N ILE A 378 -1.11 13.80 -7.03
CA ILE A 378 -1.65 14.83 -6.17
C ILE A 378 -1.33 16.19 -6.78
N GLY A 379 -2.34 17.06 -6.88
CA GLY A 379 -2.21 18.35 -7.50
C GLY A 379 -3.06 19.42 -6.84
N TYR A 380 -2.64 20.68 -7.01
CA TYR A 380 -3.32 21.83 -6.46
C TYR A 380 -3.52 22.94 -7.52
N TYR A 381 -4.71 23.49 -7.56
CA TYR A 381 -5.11 24.67 -8.35
C TYR A 381 -5.45 25.82 -7.39
N ASP A 382 -5.00 27.04 -7.68
CA ASP A 382 -5.25 28.24 -6.84
C ASP A 382 -6.62 28.87 -7.07
N THR A 383 -7.48 28.18 -7.81
CA THR A 383 -8.86 28.57 -8.14
C THR A 383 -9.83 27.45 -7.79
N ALA A 384 -11.04 27.82 -7.38
CA ALA A 384 -12.17 26.90 -7.31
C ALA A 384 -12.57 26.53 -8.74
N LEU A 385 -12.30 25.31 -9.17
CA LEU A 385 -12.70 24.80 -10.48
C LEU A 385 -14.22 24.71 -10.58
N THR A 386 -14.77 24.81 -11.80
CA THR A 386 -16.19 24.59 -12.04
C THR A 386 -16.56 23.12 -11.82
N ASP A 387 -17.84 22.85 -11.57
CA ASP A 387 -18.33 21.49 -11.34
C ASP A 387 -18.07 20.59 -12.56
N GLU A 388 -18.22 21.11 -13.80
CA GLU A 388 -17.89 20.40 -15.03
C GLU A 388 -16.38 20.03 -15.10
N GLU A 389 -15.50 20.95 -14.70
CA GLU A 389 -14.06 20.70 -14.64
C GLU A 389 -13.72 19.64 -13.56
N LEU A 390 -14.43 19.66 -12.43
CA LEU A 390 -14.25 18.70 -11.34
C LEU A 390 -14.78 17.31 -11.71
N GLU A 391 -15.94 17.21 -12.34
CA GLU A 391 -16.45 15.95 -12.92
C GLU A 391 -15.45 15.38 -13.92
N TYR A 392 -14.96 16.20 -14.86
CA TYR A 392 -13.97 15.77 -15.84
C TYR A 392 -12.65 15.32 -15.19
N LEU A 393 -12.15 16.06 -14.20
CA LEU A 393 -10.90 15.79 -13.52
C LEU A 393 -10.95 14.46 -12.74
N THR A 394 -12.09 14.15 -12.13
CA THR A 394 -12.28 12.96 -11.30
C THR A 394 -12.85 11.76 -12.04
N SER A 395 -13.40 11.93 -13.26
CA SER A 395 -13.94 10.83 -14.06
C SER A 395 -12.86 9.86 -14.55
N TYR A 396 -13.25 8.61 -14.78
CA TYR A 396 -12.45 7.64 -15.52
C TYR A 396 -12.44 8.02 -17.02
N ARG A 397 -11.24 8.14 -17.60
CA ARG A 397 -11.06 8.69 -18.94
C ARG A 397 -11.23 7.64 -20.05
N SER A 398 -11.29 6.36 -19.71
CA SER A 398 -11.48 5.27 -20.68
C SER A 398 -12.19 4.09 -20.06
N LEU A 399 -12.81 3.26 -20.95
CA LEU A 399 -13.40 1.98 -20.53
C LEU A 399 -12.32 1.07 -19.90
N ASN A 400 -11.10 1.08 -20.42
CA ASN A 400 -10.00 0.28 -19.88
C ASN A 400 -9.62 0.75 -18.46
N GLU A 401 -9.59 2.05 -18.20
CA GLU A 401 -9.36 2.57 -16.86
C GLU A 401 -10.47 2.12 -15.89
N LEU A 402 -11.74 2.23 -16.32
CA LEU A 402 -12.89 1.78 -15.54
C LEU A 402 -12.86 0.27 -15.27
N VAL A 403 -12.60 -0.54 -16.31
CA VAL A 403 -12.50 -2.01 -16.21
C VAL A 403 -11.38 -2.42 -15.26
N THR A 404 -10.23 -1.77 -15.34
CA THR A 404 -9.08 -2.03 -14.45
C THR A 404 -9.40 -1.70 -13.00
N VAL A 405 -9.99 -0.52 -12.76
CA VAL A 405 -10.32 -0.06 -11.40
C VAL A 405 -11.43 -0.89 -10.77
N LEU A 406 -12.42 -1.30 -11.56
CA LEU A 406 -13.53 -2.14 -11.06
C LEU A 406 -13.23 -3.64 -11.06
N ASN A 407 -12.03 -4.04 -11.51
CA ASN A 407 -11.60 -5.44 -11.59
C ASN A 407 -12.57 -6.33 -12.40
N LEU A 408 -13.15 -5.77 -13.48
CA LEU A 408 -14.16 -6.44 -14.30
C LEU A 408 -13.57 -7.52 -15.23
N ASN A 409 -12.25 -7.67 -15.28
CA ASN A 409 -11.58 -8.72 -16.06
C ASN A 409 -11.68 -10.12 -15.42
N GLU A 410 -12.19 -10.22 -14.19
CA GLU A 410 -12.41 -11.49 -13.48
C GLU A 410 -13.87 -11.97 -13.55
N LEU A 411 -14.72 -11.31 -14.34
CA LEU A 411 -16.07 -11.73 -14.69
C LEU A 411 -16.07 -12.40 -16.08
#